data_e2bbab8e281be55831ebad7e02c64168
#
_entry.id   e2bbab8e281be55831ebad7e02c64168
#
_cell.length_a   1.000
_cell.length_b   1.000
_cell.length_c   1.000
_cell.angle_alpha   90.00
_cell.angle_beta   90.00
_cell.angle_gamma   90.00
#
_symmetry.space_group_name_H-M   'P 1'
#
loop_
_entity.id
_entity.type
_entity.pdbx_description
1 polymer ?
#
loop_
_entity_poly.entity_id
_entity_poly.type
_entity_poly.pdbx_seq_one_letter_code
_entity_poly.pdbx_strand_id
1 'polypeptide(L)'
;MPTTMTALLCWLVLGTTAVAWGDDVSLARCSDGTAERLRFVEDRLEERRPYANYWWMGWTGFYGIGTVVSSVQAGTEGDEGKRADYVVSAVKASFGVGRLVLFPPTAKAGAAAMGEVAPTDESACRERLRIGEELMRTNARETASRWSWKRHAAIVGINLAGGLIVAEGFDEPRGWRSMGIGIGVGEIMTFSHPWKAEDDLTEYEQKFGATTDYSARKISFEVAPLPGGLAFGMRF
;
A
#
# COMPACT_ATOMS: atom_id res chain seq x y z
N MET A 1 4.65 37.58 30.00
CA MET A 1 5.13 36.32 30.60
C MET A 1 5.07 35.25 29.50
N PRO A 2 6.18 34.74 28.98
CA PRO A 2 6.15 33.70 27.97
C PRO A 2 6.08 32.34 28.65
N THR A 3 4.99 31.60 28.41
CA THR A 3 4.84 30.20 28.77
C THR A 3 5.63 29.33 27.79
N THR A 4 6.70 28.75 28.27
CA THR A 4 7.53 27.75 27.61
C THR A 4 6.74 26.47 27.38
N MET A 5 6.38 26.21 26.15
CA MET A 5 5.80 24.96 25.69
C MET A 5 6.90 23.92 25.55
N THR A 6 7.09 23.11 26.58
CA THR A 6 8.05 22.00 26.60
C THR A 6 7.56 20.90 25.65
N ALA A 7 8.23 20.77 24.51
CA ALA A 7 7.96 19.69 23.56
C ALA A 7 8.45 18.35 24.14
N LEU A 8 7.51 17.50 24.56
CA LEU A 8 7.76 16.10 24.90
C LEU A 8 7.95 15.31 23.60
N LEU A 9 9.19 15.21 23.15
CA LEU A 9 9.63 14.25 22.12
C LEU A 9 9.69 12.86 22.79
N CYS A 10 8.59 12.09 22.68
CA CYS A 10 8.58 10.70 23.05
C CYS A 10 9.33 9.90 21.96
N TRP A 11 10.59 9.59 22.21
CA TRP A 11 11.37 8.64 21.42
C TRP A 11 10.85 7.24 21.69
N LEU A 12 9.98 6.74 20.82
CA LEU A 12 9.65 5.32 20.74
C LEU A 12 10.85 4.62 20.07
N VAL A 13 11.80 4.17 20.88
CA VAL A 13 12.82 3.21 20.47
C VAL A 13 12.12 1.86 20.32
N LEU A 14 11.63 1.59 19.13
CA LEU A 14 11.23 0.24 18.74
C LEU A 14 12.50 -0.59 18.58
N GLY A 15 12.84 -1.34 19.63
CA GLY A 15 13.88 -2.35 19.57
C GLY A 15 13.51 -3.38 18.51
N THR A 16 14.18 -3.33 17.37
CA THR A 16 14.15 -4.41 16.39
C THR A 16 15.01 -5.55 16.94
N THR A 17 14.40 -6.48 17.66
CA THR A 17 15.01 -7.79 17.87
C THR A 17 15.06 -8.47 16.50
N ALA A 18 16.24 -8.48 15.90
CA ALA A 18 16.53 -9.35 14.76
C ALA A 18 16.40 -10.79 15.27
N VAL A 19 15.27 -11.43 14.98
CA VAL A 19 15.14 -12.87 15.13
C VAL A 19 16.03 -13.46 14.05
N ALA A 20 17.19 -13.98 14.47
CA ALA A 20 18.04 -14.77 13.59
C ALA A 20 17.25 -16.03 13.23
N TRP A 21 16.86 -16.15 11.98
CA TRP A 21 16.15 -17.29 11.44
C TRP A 21 17.10 -18.48 11.41
N GLY A 22 16.76 -19.51 12.19
CA GLY A 22 17.48 -20.79 12.17
C GLY A 22 17.05 -21.62 10.94
N ASP A 23 17.32 -21.13 9.74
CA ASP A 23 16.58 -21.51 8.53
C ASP A 23 16.98 -22.83 7.88
N ASP A 24 18.22 -23.31 8.08
CA ASP A 24 18.68 -24.48 7.33
C ASP A 24 18.30 -25.85 7.94
N VAL A 25 18.19 -25.92 9.26
CA VAL A 25 17.93 -27.21 9.94
C VAL A 25 16.46 -27.64 9.85
N SER A 26 15.55 -26.69 9.73
CA SER A 26 14.11 -26.99 9.72
C SER A 26 13.62 -27.53 8.38
N LEU A 27 14.18 -27.05 7.27
CA LEU A 27 13.80 -27.47 5.92
C LEU A 27 14.36 -28.84 5.50
N ALA A 28 15.34 -29.37 6.22
CA ALA A 28 15.89 -30.72 5.99
C ALA A 28 14.85 -31.86 6.18
N ARG A 29 13.69 -31.54 6.76
CA ARG A 29 12.57 -32.48 6.95
C ARG A 29 11.54 -32.44 5.83
N CYS A 30 11.63 -31.46 4.93
CA CYS A 30 10.79 -31.35 3.77
C CYS A 30 11.41 -32.14 2.59
N SER A 31 10.58 -32.65 1.68
CA SER A 31 11.08 -33.16 0.42
C SER A 31 11.79 -32.05 -0.37
N ASP A 32 12.79 -32.43 -1.20
CA ASP A 32 13.60 -31.44 -1.93
C ASP A 32 12.74 -30.45 -2.74
N GLY A 33 11.69 -30.92 -3.41
CA GLY A 33 10.80 -30.08 -4.18
C GLY A 33 9.96 -29.11 -3.30
N THR A 34 9.47 -29.58 -2.13
CA THR A 34 8.74 -28.74 -1.20
C THR A 34 9.67 -27.72 -0.55
N ALA A 35 10.89 -28.14 -0.17
CA ALA A 35 11.88 -27.26 0.43
C ALA A 35 12.33 -26.14 -0.52
N GLU A 36 12.55 -26.43 -1.81
CA GLU A 36 12.94 -25.44 -2.79
C GLU A 36 11.84 -24.39 -3.00
N ARG A 37 10.59 -24.82 -3.13
CA ARG A 37 9.44 -23.92 -3.26
C ARG A 37 9.28 -23.04 -2.03
N LEU A 38 9.43 -23.63 -0.84
CA LEU A 38 9.28 -22.94 0.43
C LEU A 38 10.34 -21.84 0.59
N ARG A 39 11.62 -22.15 0.29
CA ARG A 39 12.69 -21.15 0.29
C ARG A 39 12.39 -20.00 -0.67
N PHE A 40 11.97 -20.31 -1.89
CA PHE A 40 11.62 -19.26 -2.85
C PHE A 40 10.54 -18.31 -2.31
N VAL A 41 9.46 -18.87 -1.74
CA VAL A 41 8.34 -18.09 -1.20
C VAL A 41 8.80 -17.23 -0.02
N GLU A 42 9.53 -17.81 0.94
CA GLU A 42 10.06 -17.11 2.11
C GLU A 42 10.99 -15.97 1.71
N ASP A 43 11.94 -16.23 0.81
CA ASP A 43 12.90 -15.24 0.30
C ASP A 43 12.18 -14.06 -0.36
N ARG A 44 11.20 -14.34 -1.23
CA ARG A 44 10.44 -13.28 -1.91
C ARG A 44 9.60 -12.45 -0.95
N LEU A 45 8.90 -13.08 -0.01
CA LEU A 45 8.12 -12.37 0.99
C LEU A 45 9.01 -11.48 1.87
N GLU A 46 10.17 -11.98 2.29
CA GLU A 46 11.09 -11.24 3.15
C GLU A 46 11.81 -10.11 2.37
N GLU A 47 12.18 -10.33 1.11
CA GLU A 47 12.77 -9.30 0.26
C GLU A 47 11.86 -8.07 0.08
N ARG A 48 10.53 -8.29 0.04
CA ARG A 48 9.55 -7.20 -0.15
C ARG A 48 9.20 -6.46 1.14
N ARG A 49 9.39 -7.08 2.29
CA ARG A 49 9.02 -6.53 3.61
C ARG A 49 9.60 -5.15 3.92
N PRO A 50 10.91 -4.89 3.74
CA PRO A 50 11.48 -3.59 4.09
C PRO A 50 10.84 -2.45 3.32
N TYR A 51 10.69 -2.59 2.00
CA TYR A 51 10.09 -1.55 1.18
C TYR A 51 8.61 -1.33 1.54
N ALA A 52 7.83 -2.40 1.77
CA ALA A 52 6.43 -2.30 2.19
C ALA A 52 6.30 -1.59 3.55
N ASN A 53 7.21 -1.85 4.50
CA ASN A 53 7.24 -1.18 5.78
C ASN A 53 7.58 0.32 5.63
N TYR A 54 8.62 0.67 4.88
CA TYR A 54 8.99 2.07 4.64
C TYR A 54 7.87 2.84 3.94
N TRP A 55 7.26 2.24 2.93
CA TRP A 55 6.12 2.83 2.23
C TRP A 55 4.95 3.08 3.18
N TRP A 56 4.58 2.07 3.96
CA TRP A 56 3.48 2.17 4.93
C TRP A 56 3.77 3.21 6.02
N MET A 57 4.96 3.20 6.62
CA MET A 57 5.36 4.17 7.64
C MET A 57 5.40 5.60 7.08
N GLY A 58 5.99 5.78 5.91
CA GLY A 58 6.10 7.08 5.26
C GLY A 58 4.74 7.69 4.97
N TRP A 59 3.82 6.93 4.38
CA TRP A 59 2.49 7.43 4.07
C TRP A 59 1.61 7.60 5.31
N THR A 60 1.72 6.72 6.30
CA THR A 60 1.01 6.88 7.58
C THR A 60 1.49 8.15 8.31
N GLY A 61 2.79 8.38 8.35
CA GLY A 61 3.39 9.59 8.91
C GLY A 61 2.97 10.85 8.15
N PHE A 62 3.02 10.82 6.82
CA PHE A 62 2.60 11.94 5.97
C PHE A 62 1.14 12.35 6.23
N TYR A 63 0.22 11.40 6.19
CA TYR A 63 -1.19 11.70 6.47
C TYR A 63 -1.43 12.05 7.93
N GLY A 64 -0.70 11.43 8.87
CA GLY A 64 -0.78 11.76 10.30
C GLY A 64 -0.39 13.21 10.58
N ILE A 65 0.75 13.65 10.05
CA ILE A 65 1.21 15.04 10.14
C ILE A 65 0.20 15.97 9.45
N GLY A 66 -0.26 15.61 8.25
CA GLY A 66 -1.26 16.38 7.51
C GLY A 66 -2.55 16.57 8.29
N THR A 67 -3.03 15.50 8.98
CA THR A 67 -4.21 15.58 9.86
C THR A 67 -4.00 16.58 10.99
N VAL A 68 -2.88 16.46 11.73
CA VAL A 68 -2.60 17.35 12.88
C VAL A 68 -2.46 18.79 12.43
N VAL A 69 -1.64 19.06 11.41
CA VAL A 69 -1.38 20.41 10.90
C VAL A 69 -2.68 21.06 10.42
N SER A 70 -3.46 20.36 9.59
CA SER A 70 -4.73 20.90 9.07
C SER A 70 -5.76 21.12 10.21
N SER A 71 -5.81 20.25 11.21
CA SER A 71 -6.71 20.42 12.35
C SER A 71 -6.35 21.64 13.21
N VAL A 72 -5.06 21.87 13.45
CA VAL A 72 -4.59 23.06 14.18
C VAL A 72 -4.91 24.34 13.40
N GLN A 73 -4.64 24.33 12.08
CA GLN A 73 -4.95 25.47 11.21
C GLN A 73 -6.47 25.75 11.18
N ALA A 74 -7.31 24.72 11.08
CA ALA A 74 -8.76 24.87 11.15
C ALA A 74 -9.24 25.50 12.45
N GLY A 75 -8.60 25.14 13.58
CA GLY A 75 -8.95 25.69 14.90
C GLY A 75 -8.48 27.13 15.14
N THR A 76 -7.49 27.61 14.40
CA THR A 76 -6.90 28.95 14.59
C THR A 76 -7.23 29.94 13.47
N GLU A 77 -7.77 29.48 12.35
CA GLU A 77 -8.10 30.32 11.20
C GLU A 77 -9.40 31.08 11.44
N GLY A 78 -9.34 32.40 11.28
CA GLY A 78 -10.49 33.28 11.43
C GLY A 78 -11.35 33.44 10.17
N ASP A 79 -10.78 33.21 9.00
CA ASP A 79 -11.46 33.25 7.71
C ASP A 79 -12.24 31.96 7.48
N GLU A 80 -13.53 32.05 7.19
CA GLU A 80 -14.43 30.92 7.10
C GLU A 80 -14.10 30.01 5.91
N GLY A 81 -13.77 30.57 4.76
CA GLY A 81 -13.40 29.79 3.56
C GLY A 81 -12.11 29.04 3.74
N LYS A 82 -11.07 29.68 4.28
CA LYS A 82 -9.80 29.02 4.59
C LYS A 82 -9.95 27.94 5.67
N ARG A 83 -10.76 28.23 6.71
CA ARG A 83 -11.06 27.24 7.73
C ARG A 83 -11.73 26.01 7.14
N ALA A 84 -12.67 26.20 6.20
CA ALA A 84 -13.31 25.09 5.49
C ALA A 84 -12.29 24.25 4.71
N ASP A 85 -11.32 24.86 4.01
CA ASP A 85 -10.24 24.13 3.31
C ASP A 85 -9.41 23.28 4.29
N TYR A 86 -9.05 23.85 5.45
CA TYR A 86 -8.30 23.09 6.44
C TYR A 86 -9.12 21.94 7.06
N VAL A 87 -10.41 22.13 7.33
CA VAL A 87 -11.30 21.07 7.81
C VAL A 87 -11.40 19.93 6.79
N VAL A 88 -11.66 20.25 5.52
CA VAL A 88 -11.74 19.26 4.44
C VAL A 88 -10.41 18.53 4.29
N SER A 89 -9.28 19.23 4.37
CA SER A 89 -7.95 18.64 4.31
C SER A 89 -7.67 17.71 5.49
N ALA A 90 -8.03 18.10 6.71
CA ALA A 90 -7.91 17.26 7.90
C ALA A 90 -8.75 15.98 7.78
N VAL A 91 -9.99 16.08 7.31
CA VAL A 91 -10.87 14.93 7.08
C VAL A 91 -10.26 13.98 6.06
N LYS A 92 -9.82 14.48 4.88
CA LYS A 92 -9.19 13.66 3.85
C LYS A 92 -7.93 12.94 4.38
N ALA A 93 -7.08 13.66 5.12
CA ALA A 93 -5.86 13.08 5.69
C ALA A 93 -6.18 12.03 6.76
N SER A 94 -7.18 12.25 7.60
CA SER A 94 -7.66 11.27 8.59
C SER A 94 -8.16 9.98 7.94
N PHE A 95 -8.87 10.08 6.83
CA PHE A 95 -9.25 8.91 6.03
C PHE A 95 -8.02 8.16 5.49
N GLY A 96 -6.99 8.89 5.07
CA GLY A 96 -5.71 8.31 4.63
C GLY A 96 -5.05 7.50 5.75
N VAL A 97 -4.92 8.09 6.95
CA VAL A 97 -4.39 7.39 8.15
C VAL A 97 -5.25 6.17 8.49
N GLY A 98 -6.56 6.38 8.65
CA GLY A 98 -7.48 5.31 9.05
C GLY A 98 -7.39 4.11 8.12
N ARG A 99 -7.33 4.36 6.81
CA ARG A 99 -7.17 3.28 5.83
C ARG A 99 -5.86 2.53 5.96
N LEU A 100 -4.74 3.24 6.15
CA LEU A 100 -3.42 2.61 6.27
C LEU A 100 -3.27 1.81 7.57
N VAL A 101 -3.88 2.27 8.65
CA VAL A 101 -3.85 1.59 9.95
C VAL A 101 -4.78 0.37 9.97
N LEU A 102 -6.00 0.50 9.40
CA LEU A 102 -6.98 -0.57 9.40
C LEU A 102 -6.70 -1.64 8.33
N PHE A 103 -6.07 -1.24 7.23
CA PHE A 103 -5.77 -2.11 6.08
C PHE A 103 -4.31 -1.95 5.65
N PRO A 104 -3.35 -2.36 6.52
CA PRO A 104 -1.94 -2.32 6.15
C PRO A 104 -1.65 -3.27 4.98
N PRO A 105 -0.63 -2.99 4.14
CA PRO A 105 -0.23 -3.91 3.08
C PRO A 105 0.16 -5.28 3.64
N THR A 106 -0.33 -6.36 3.05
CA THR A 106 0.00 -7.73 3.48
C THR A 106 1.50 -8.00 3.39
N ALA A 107 2.17 -7.46 2.37
CA ALA A 107 3.63 -7.57 2.19
C ALA A 107 4.46 -7.02 3.37
N LYS A 108 3.89 -6.16 4.21
CA LYS A 108 4.55 -5.60 5.40
C LYS A 108 4.95 -6.67 6.43
N ALA A 109 4.21 -7.74 6.52
CA ALA A 109 4.49 -8.83 7.46
C ALA A 109 5.62 -9.76 6.98
N GLY A 110 5.91 -9.79 5.67
CA GLY A 110 6.93 -10.64 5.08
C GLY A 110 6.66 -12.12 5.33
N ALA A 111 7.72 -12.91 5.46
CA ALA A 111 7.62 -14.35 5.77
C ALA A 111 7.00 -14.64 7.15
N ALA A 112 7.05 -13.69 8.10
CA ALA A 112 6.42 -13.83 9.41
C ALA A 112 4.89 -14.03 9.31
N ALA A 113 4.25 -13.58 8.24
CA ALA A 113 2.83 -13.82 7.97
C ALA A 113 2.49 -15.30 7.71
N MET A 114 3.48 -16.15 7.43
CA MET A 114 3.29 -17.59 7.29
C MET A 114 3.02 -18.27 8.64
N GLY A 115 3.13 -17.55 9.75
CA GLY A 115 2.84 -18.02 11.09
C GLY A 115 3.92 -18.95 11.66
N GLU A 116 3.59 -19.53 12.83
CA GLU A 116 4.48 -20.39 13.60
C GLU A 116 4.43 -21.89 13.17
N VAL A 117 3.96 -22.17 11.95
CA VAL A 117 3.97 -23.57 11.47
C VAL A 117 5.41 -23.99 11.24
N ALA A 118 6.00 -24.61 12.26
CA ALA A 118 7.33 -25.17 12.15
C ALA A 118 7.30 -26.40 11.21
N PRO A 119 8.21 -26.52 10.24
CA PRO A 119 8.29 -27.65 9.32
C PRO A 119 8.85 -28.88 10.04
N THR A 120 8.02 -29.51 10.88
CA THR A 120 8.37 -30.69 11.68
C THR A 120 8.38 -31.99 10.88
N ASP A 121 7.58 -32.04 9.82
CA ASP A 121 7.44 -33.16 8.89
C ASP A 121 6.95 -32.65 7.54
N GLU A 122 6.85 -33.55 6.56
CA GLU A 122 6.44 -33.19 5.19
C GLU A 122 5.02 -32.60 5.12
N SER A 123 4.12 -32.99 6.03
CA SER A 123 2.75 -32.43 6.05
C SER A 123 2.75 -30.98 6.53
N ALA A 124 3.53 -30.67 7.56
CA ALA A 124 3.74 -29.32 8.05
C ALA A 124 4.46 -28.44 7.01
N CYS A 125 5.44 -29.00 6.28
CA CYS A 125 6.09 -28.32 5.17
C CYS A 125 5.10 -27.91 4.08
N ARG A 126 4.22 -28.81 3.65
CA ARG A 126 3.19 -28.51 2.64
C ARG A 126 2.17 -27.48 3.12
N GLU A 127 1.76 -27.55 4.37
CA GLU A 127 0.82 -26.56 4.92
C GLU A 127 1.48 -25.16 4.99
N ARG A 128 2.72 -25.06 5.45
CA ARG A 128 3.48 -23.80 5.44
C ARG A 128 3.64 -23.26 4.02
N LEU A 129 3.96 -24.13 3.04
CA LEU A 129 4.04 -23.75 1.63
C LEU A 129 2.70 -23.21 1.11
N ARG A 130 1.58 -23.89 1.42
CA ARG A 130 0.24 -23.46 1.03
C ARG A 130 -0.09 -22.05 1.56
N ILE A 131 0.26 -21.77 2.82
CA ILE A 131 0.08 -20.45 3.43
C ILE A 131 0.93 -19.42 2.70
N GLY A 132 2.20 -19.70 2.43
CA GLY A 132 3.10 -18.79 1.73
C GLY A 132 2.66 -18.50 0.30
N GLU A 133 2.21 -19.50 -0.44
CA GLU A 133 1.64 -19.32 -1.79
C GLU A 133 0.38 -18.43 -1.77
N GLU A 134 -0.50 -18.60 -0.78
CA GLU A 134 -1.68 -17.75 -0.66
C GLU A 134 -1.32 -16.30 -0.29
N LEU A 135 -0.26 -16.10 0.52
CA LEU A 135 0.27 -14.77 0.80
C LEU A 135 0.84 -14.11 -0.46
N MET A 136 1.60 -14.83 -1.27
CA MET A 136 2.11 -14.31 -2.56
C MET A 136 0.95 -13.91 -3.47
N ARG A 137 -0.07 -14.76 -3.61
CA ARG A 137 -1.28 -14.45 -4.41
C ARG A 137 -2.02 -13.24 -3.86
N THR A 138 -2.13 -13.12 -2.54
CA THR A 138 -2.79 -11.98 -1.89
C THR A 138 -2.02 -10.69 -2.15
N ASN A 139 -0.69 -10.69 -2.03
CA ASN A 139 0.16 -9.55 -2.34
C ASN A 139 0.02 -9.15 -3.82
N ALA A 140 -0.01 -10.10 -4.74
CA ALA A 140 -0.20 -9.84 -6.16
C ALA A 140 -1.58 -9.22 -6.45
N ARG A 141 -2.66 -9.77 -5.85
CA ARG A 141 -4.02 -9.19 -5.96
C ARG A 141 -4.12 -7.78 -5.39
N GLU A 142 -3.48 -7.52 -4.25
CA GLU A 142 -3.43 -6.18 -3.66
C GLU A 142 -2.74 -5.20 -4.62
N THR A 143 -1.62 -5.60 -5.22
CA THR A 143 -0.90 -4.80 -6.20
C THR A 143 -1.76 -4.52 -7.42
N ALA A 144 -2.34 -5.55 -8.05
CA ALA A 144 -3.24 -5.42 -9.20
C ALA A 144 -4.44 -4.50 -8.90
N SER A 145 -5.04 -4.63 -7.71
CA SER A 145 -6.19 -3.81 -7.32
C SER A 145 -5.85 -2.32 -7.22
N ARG A 146 -4.59 -1.99 -6.89
CA ARG A 146 -4.14 -0.60 -6.78
C ARG A 146 -3.95 0.09 -8.12
N TRP A 147 -3.63 -0.66 -9.16
CA TRP A 147 -3.54 -0.18 -10.54
C TRP A 147 -4.89 -0.15 -11.26
N SER A 148 -5.98 -0.51 -10.58
CA SER A 148 -7.30 -0.50 -11.18
C SER A 148 -7.81 0.92 -11.41
N TRP A 149 -8.52 1.15 -12.51
CA TRP A 149 -9.17 2.43 -12.81
C TRP A 149 -10.10 2.90 -11.68
N LYS A 150 -10.70 1.96 -10.93
CA LYS A 150 -11.57 2.25 -9.78
C LYS A 150 -10.82 3.02 -8.68
N ARG A 151 -9.54 2.69 -8.50
CA ARG A 151 -8.69 3.38 -7.53
C ARG A 151 -8.43 4.82 -7.95
N HIS A 152 -8.04 5.05 -9.20
CA HIS A 152 -7.82 6.39 -9.75
C HIS A 152 -9.11 7.21 -9.72
N ALA A 153 -10.24 6.63 -10.12
CA ALA A 153 -11.54 7.29 -10.05
C ALA A 153 -11.93 7.67 -8.61
N ALA A 154 -11.64 6.84 -7.63
CA ALA A 154 -11.89 7.14 -6.21
C ALA A 154 -11.00 8.30 -5.72
N ILE A 155 -9.71 8.33 -6.10
CA ILE A 155 -8.79 9.43 -5.76
C ILE A 155 -9.31 10.74 -6.35
N VAL A 156 -9.64 10.75 -7.63
CA VAL A 156 -10.18 11.93 -8.31
C VAL A 156 -11.51 12.36 -7.67
N GLY A 157 -12.43 11.42 -7.47
CA GLY A 157 -13.77 11.69 -6.93
C GLY A 157 -13.75 12.31 -5.53
N ILE A 158 -12.97 11.77 -4.62
CA ILE A 158 -12.85 12.27 -3.24
C ILE A 158 -12.23 13.68 -3.24
N ASN A 159 -11.19 13.90 -4.03
CA ASN A 159 -10.53 15.20 -4.07
C ASN A 159 -11.37 16.24 -4.81
N LEU A 160 -12.08 15.86 -5.88
CA LEU A 160 -13.02 16.72 -6.58
C LEU A 160 -14.16 17.16 -5.64
N ALA A 161 -14.77 16.22 -4.93
CA ALA A 161 -15.84 16.54 -3.98
C ALA A 161 -15.35 17.52 -2.90
N GLY A 162 -14.19 17.24 -2.28
CA GLY A 162 -13.60 18.12 -1.28
C GLY A 162 -13.25 19.50 -1.83
N GLY A 163 -12.70 19.57 -3.04
CA GLY A 163 -12.36 20.85 -3.69
C GLY A 163 -13.59 21.67 -4.04
N LEU A 164 -14.65 21.04 -4.56
CA LEU A 164 -15.92 21.71 -4.89
C LEU A 164 -16.62 22.25 -3.63
N ILE A 165 -16.63 21.49 -2.54
CA ILE A 165 -17.19 21.96 -1.26
C ILE A 165 -16.53 23.27 -0.83
N VAL A 166 -15.21 23.36 -0.93
CA VAL A 166 -14.45 24.55 -0.53
C VAL A 166 -14.62 25.67 -1.55
N ALA A 167 -14.46 25.39 -2.84
CA ALA A 167 -14.47 26.40 -3.88
C ALA A 167 -15.86 27.04 -4.08
N GLU A 168 -16.91 26.20 -4.16
CA GLU A 168 -18.25 26.67 -4.49
C GLU A 168 -19.12 26.84 -3.23
N GLY A 169 -18.87 26.04 -2.17
CA GLY A 169 -19.64 26.13 -0.94
C GLY A 169 -19.23 27.28 -0.02
N PHE A 170 -17.97 27.70 -0.09
CA PHE A 170 -17.40 28.75 0.75
C PHE A 170 -16.75 29.89 -0.05
N ASP A 171 -16.93 29.91 -1.38
CA ASP A 171 -16.35 30.90 -2.29
C ASP A 171 -14.81 31.08 -2.10
N GLU A 172 -14.11 29.98 -1.80
CA GLU A 172 -12.67 29.97 -1.52
C GLU A 172 -11.89 29.33 -2.69
N PRO A 173 -11.17 30.10 -3.52
CA PRO A 173 -10.44 29.58 -4.69
C PRO A 173 -9.38 28.52 -4.37
N ARG A 174 -8.94 28.44 -3.11
CA ARG A 174 -8.01 27.39 -2.66
C ARG A 174 -8.55 25.98 -2.83
N GLY A 175 -9.89 25.80 -2.90
CA GLY A 175 -10.53 24.52 -3.15
C GLY A 175 -10.03 23.84 -4.41
N TRP A 176 -9.87 24.58 -5.50
CA TRP A 176 -9.32 24.06 -6.77
C TRP A 176 -7.86 23.60 -6.65
N ARG A 177 -7.05 24.38 -5.94
CA ARG A 177 -5.65 24.03 -5.68
C ARG A 177 -5.55 22.80 -4.75
N SER A 178 -6.33 22.77 -3.69
CA SER A 178 -6.39 21.65 -2.74
C SER A 178 -6.84 20.36 -3.43
N MET A 179 -7.79 20.42 -4.36
CA MET A 179 -8.18 19.31 -5.22
C MET A 179 -6.99 18.78 -6.04
N GLY A 180 -6.31 19.66 -6.79
CA GLY A 180 -5.19 19.26 -7.63
C GLY A 180 -4.04 18.63 -6.85
N ILE A 181 -3.66 19.23 -5.71
CA ILE A 181 -2.66 18.68 -4.80
C ILE A 181 -3.10 17.31 -4.27
N GLY A 182 -4.35 17.19 -3.84
CA GLY A 182 -4.87 15.94 -3.29
C GLY A 182 -4.90 14.80 -4.30
N ILE A 183 -5.25 15.09 -5.57
CA ILE A 183 -5.16 14.12 -6.68
C ILE A 183 -3.69 13.71 -6.87
N GLY A 184 -2.77 14.68 -7.00
CA GLY A 184 -1.35 14.41 -7.18
C GLY A 184 -0.76 13.54 -6.05
N VAL A 185 -1.06 13.85 -4.80
CA VAL A 185 -0.64 13.05 -3.62
C VAL A 185 -1.20 11.63 -3.67
N GLY A 186 -2.49 11.47 -4.01
CA GLY A 186 -3.14 10.17 -4.14
C GLY A 186 -2.52 9.31 -5.24
N GLU A 187 -2.19 9.92 -6.37
CA GLU A 187 -1.51 9.23 -7.48
C GLU A 187 -0.07 8.85 -7.12
N ILE A 188 0.71 9.76 -6.51
CA ILE A 188 2.07 9.43 -6.02
C ILE A 188 2.04 8.26 -5.02
N MET A 189 1.06 8.24 -4.11
CA MET A 189 0.87 7.13 -3.19
C MET A 189 0.59 5.82 -3.94
N THR A 190 -0.21 5.87 -5.00
CA THR A 190 -0.54 4.70 -5.82
C THR A 190 0.67 4.21 -6.59
N PHE A 191 1.39 5.10 -7.28
CA PHE A 191 2.59 4.76 -8.07
C PHE A 191 3.79 4.33 -7.23
N SER A 192 3.91 4.81 -5.99
CA SER A 192 4.97 4.41 -5.07
C SER A 192 4.67 3.11 -4.30
N HIS A 193 3.52 2.48 -4.51
CA HIS A 193 3.20 1.21 -3.84
C HIS A 193 4.15 0.08 -4.27
N PRO A 194 4.48 -0.89 -3.38
CA PRO A 194 5.25 -2.08 -3.76
C PRO A 194 4.58 -2.83 -4.92
N TRP A 195 5.22 -2.84 -6.09
CA TRP A 195 4.62 -3.30 -7.35
C TRP A 195 5.15 -4.66 -7.85
N LYS A 196 6.22 -5.18 -7.24
CA LYS A 196 6.88 -6.41 -7.71
C LYS A 196 6.17 -7.72 -7.32
N ALA A 197 5.10 -7.68 -6.55
CA ALA A 197 4.43 -8.90 -6.09
C ALA A 197 3.79 -9.71 -7.23
N GLU A 198 3.37 -9.06 -8.31
CA GLU A 198 2.87 -9.75 -9.51
C GLU A 198 3.99 -10.45 -10.27
N ASP A 199 5.16 -9.81 -10.37
CA ASP A 199 6.35 -10.40 -11.00
C ASP A 199 6.83 -11.60 -10.20
N ASP A 200 6.88 -11.51 -8.87
CA ASP A 200 7.28 -12.59 -7.98
C ASP A 200 6.37 -13.82 -8.11
N LEU A 201 5.05 -13.60 -8.18
CA LEU A 201 4.08 -14.68 -8.40
C LEU A 201 4.26 -15.30 -9.79
N THR A 202 4.45 -14.48 -10.82
CA THR A 202 4.69 -14.95 -12.19
C THR A 202 5.97 -15.78 -12.28
N GLU A 203 7.06 -15.34 -11.63
CA GLU A 203 8.32 -16.09 -11.59
C GLU A 203 8.14 -17.43 -10.86
N TYR A 204 7.41 -17.44 -9.75
CA TYR A 204 7.08 -18.66 -9.02
C TYR A 204 6.33 -19.67 -9.90
N GLU A 205 5.29 -19.21 -10.60
CA GLU A 205 4.47 -20.06 -11.48
C GLU A 205 5.26 -20.58 -12.69
N GLN A 206 6.17 -19.78 -13.23
CA GLN A 206 7.05 -20.22 -14.32
C GLN A 206 8.05 -21.29 -13.87
N LYS A 207 8.57 -21.14 -12.64
CA LYS A 207 9.60 -22.06 -12.11
C LYS A 207 9.02 -23.39 -11.64
N PHE A 208 7.87 -23.37 -10.98
CA PHE A 208 7.31 -24.53 -10.29
C PHE A 208 6.02 -25.08 -10.90
N GLY A 209 5.54 -24.46 -11.97
CA GLY A 209 4.26 -24.77 -12.58
C GLY A 209 3.10 -24.05 -11.90
N ALA A 210 2.10 -23.68 -12.69
CA ALA A 210 0.90 -23.00 -12.18
C ALA A 210 0.15 -23.90 -11.18
N THR A 211 -0.01 -23.44 -9.97
CA THR A 211 -0.70 -24.17 -8.92
C THR A 211 -2.21 -23.92 -8.91
N THR A 212 -2.75 -23.18 -9.83
CA THR A 212 -4.16 -22.98 -10.20
C THR A 212 -4.36 -21.57 -10.78
N ASP A 213 -5.04 -21.51 -11.88
CA ASP A 213 -5.96 -20.48 -12.44
C ASP A 213 -5.82 -19.00 -11.98
N TYR A 214 -4.61 -18.49 -11.74
CA TYR A 214 -4.37 -17.06 -11.68
C TYR A 214 -3.85 -16.56 -13.02
N SER A 215 -4.71 -16.57 -14.02
CA SER A 215 -4.52 -15.69 -15.17
C SER A 215 -4.89 -14.28 -14.71
N ALA A 216 -3.93 -13.54 -14.15
CA ALA A 216 -4.04 -12.10 -14.05
C ALA A 216 -4.43 -11.60 -15.44
N ARG A 217 -5.66 -11.10 -15.60
CA ARG A 217 -6.07 -10.43 -16.84
C ARG A 217 -5.16 -9.23 -16.99
N LYS A 218 -4.11 -9.38 -17.80
CA LYS A 218 -3.25 -8.27 -18.17
C LYS A 218 -4.11 -7.27 -18.93
N ILE A 219 -4.46 -6.18 -18.29
CA ILE A 219 -5.06 -5.05 -18.99
C ILE A 219 -3.94 -4.49 -19.85
N SER A 220 -4.02 -4.71 -21.18
CA SER A 220 -3.11 -4.10 -22.13
C SER A 220 -3.78 -2.88 -22.76
N PHE A 221 -3.07 -1.76 -22.76
CA PHE A 221 -3.48 -0.58 -23.50
C PHE A 221 -2.83 -0.60 -24.88
N GLU A 222 -3.63 -0.60 -25.91
CA GLU A 222 -3.16 -0.41 -27.28
C GLU A 222 -3.50 0.99 -27.73
N VAL A 223 -2.50 1.71 -28.22
CA VAL A 223 -2.69 3.00 -28.89
C VAL A 223 -2.42 2.81 -30.37
N ALA A 224 -3.44 2.95 -31.19
CA ALA A 224 -3.32 2.85 -32.64
C ALA A 224 -3.54 4.22 -33.29
N PRO A 225 -2.68 4.63 -34.23
CA PRO A 225 -2.92 5.82 -35.03
C PRO A 225 -4.10 5.59 -35.99
N LEU A 226 -5.03 6.56 -35.99
CA LEU A 226 -6.10 6.63 -36.99
C LEU A 226 -5.88 7.86 -37.89
N PRO A 227 -6.42 7.85 -39.12
CA PRO A 227 -6.45 9.05 -39.95
C PRO A 227 -7.25 10.16 -39.23
N GLY A 228 -6.52 11.13 -38.65
CA GLY A 228 -7.12 12.27 -37.92
C GLY A 228 -7.18 12.14 -36.40
N GLY A 229 -6.54 11.10 -35.78
CA GLY A 229 -6.54 10.93 -34.32
C GLY A 229 -5.79 9.71 -33.81
N LEU A 230 -6.01 9.38 -32.54
CA LEU A 230 -5.49 8.18 -31.89
C LEU A 230 -6.66 7.35 -31.35
N ALA A 231 -6.66 6.05 -31.63
CA ALA A 231 -7.55 5.11 -30.97
C ALA A 231 -6.87 4.53 -29.73
N PHE A 232 -7.63 4.51 -28.63
CA PHE A 232 -7.22 3.84 -27.41
C PHE A 232 -8.03 2.54 -27.28
N GLY A 233 -7.34 1.41 -27.33
CA GLY A 233 -7.92 0.09 -27.07
C GLY A 233 -7.53 -0.37 -25.67
N MET A 234 -8.47 -0.97 -24.93
CA MET A 234 -8.23 -1.64 -23.66
C MET A 234 -8.68 -3.08 -23.83
N ARG A 235 -7.75 -4.03 -23.63
CA ARG A 235 -8.07 -5.47 -23.56
C ARG A 235 -8.05 -5.90 -22.10
N PHE A 236 -9.12 -6.59 -21.72
CA PHE A 236 -9.31 -7.17 -20.38
C PHE A 236 -8.95 -8.66 -20.40
#